data_8dfa218d049c73bd468afb41bf396d46
#
_entry.id   8dfa218d049c73bd468afb41bf396d46
#
_cell.length_a   1.000
_cell.length_b   1.000
_cell.length_c   1.000
_cell.angle_alpha   90.00
_cell.angle_beta   90.00
_cell.angle_gamma   90.00
#
_symmetry.space_group_name_H-M   'P 1'
#
loop_
_entity.id
_entity.type
_entity.pdbx_description
1 polymer ?
#
loop_
_entity_poly.entity_id
_entity_poly.type
_entity_poly.pdbx_seq_one_letter_code
_entity_poly.pdbx_strand_id
1 'polypeptide(L)'
;MQAPLSGLKVIEFSHMVMGPCAGLMLADMGADVIKVEPIGGDKTRRLRGAGAGYFPMYNRNKKSIAINLKSTEGKAAILKMIKEADVFIENFRPGALDKLGFGYDDLKALNPRLIYCSEKGFLDGPYSHRTALDEVTQMMGGLAYMTGPPGRPLRAGSSVIDVTGGMFGAMGVMAALNERHSTGKGKYVSAALFETTVFLVGQHMAQKSVTGTPAAPMPARVSSWAIYQLFDTKDDEQVFVGVVSDGQWKILCNAFGLEHLLEDSELAENRDRVIHKDKFLPQIVEKFKLLTKAELMEKIENLGLPFSPIGKPEEMFDDLHLNAGGGLLDMEMEDGERCKLPALPISFDGERLGLHLDPPKAGEHTVELLQKLGLDIAELKSKGII
;
A
#
# COMPACT_ATOMS: atom_id res chain seq x y z
N MET A 1 -4.95 -22.94 -9.87
CA MET A 1 -6.16 -22.33 -9.25
C MET A 1 -6.76 -21.29 -10.17
N GLN A 2 -8.10 -21.21 -10.27
CA GLN A 2 -8.73 -20.07 -10.96
C GLN A 2 -8.62 -18.86 -10.03
N ALA A 3 -8.11 -17.73 -10.55
CA ALA A 3 -7.95 -16.54 -9.73
C ALA A 3 -9.32 -15.99 -9.24
N PRO A 4 -9.40 -15.45 -8.02
CA PRO A 4 -10.69 -15.10 -7.39
C PRO A 4 -11.57 -14.12 -8.16
N LEU A 5 -10.97 -13.22 -8.95
CA LEU A 5 -11.68 -12.21 -9.74
C LEU A 5 -11.63 -12.49 -11.26
N SER A 6 -11.38 -13.75 -11.65
CA SER A 6 -11.38 -14.14 -13.08
C SER A 6 -12.71 -13.78 -13.72
N GLY A 7 -12.63 -13.13 -14.91
CA GLY A 7 -13.79 -12.69 -15.68
C GLY A 7 -14.33 -11.31 -15.27
N LEU A 8 -13.85 -10.71 -14.21
CA LEU A 8 -14.20 -9.33 -13.85
C LEU A 8 -13.51 -8.35 -14.81
N LYS A 9 -14.26 -7.45 -15.43
CA LYS A 9 -13.75 -6.43 -16.35
C LYS A 9 -13.64 -5.08 -15.65
N VAL A 10 -12.44 -4.50 -15.66
CA VAL A 10 -12.16 -3.21 -15.00
C VAL A 10 -11.61 -2.22 -16.01
N ILE A 11 -12.18 -1.04 -16.06
CA ILE A 11 -11.64 0.11 -16.81
C ILE A 11 -11.04 1.09 -15.80
N GLU A 12 -9.76 1.39 -15.96
CA GLU A 12 -9.00 2.19 -15.02
C GLU A 12 -8.55 3.51 -15.67
N PHE A 13 -9.03 4.61 -15.10
CA PHE A 13 -8.60 5.98 -15.38
C PHE A 13 -7.82 6.49 -14.15
N SER A 14 -6.56 6.15 -14.05
CA SER A 14 -5.78 6.50 -12.88
C SER A 14 -4.34 6.87 -13.21
N HIS A 15 -3.67 7.52 -12.29
CA HIS A 15 -2.26 7.90 -12.39
C HIS A 15 -1.61 7.92 -11.00
N MET A 16 -0.30 8.06 -10.93
CA MET A 16 0.51 8.06 -9.71
C MET A 16 0.43 6.72 -8.96
N VAL A 17 -0.13 6.70 -7.73
CA VAL A 17 -0.07 5.53 -6.84
C VAL A 17 -1.44 5.02 -6.41
N MET A 18 -2.30 5.84 -5.79
CA MET A 18 -3.53 5.37 -5.12
C MET A 18 -4.44 4.58 -6.08
N GLY A 19 -4.88 5.19 -7.18
CA GLY A 19 -5.72 4.53 -8.19
C GLY A 19 -5.06 3.32 -8.84
N PRO A 20 -3.81 3.44 -9.34
CA PRO A 20 -3.09 2.29 -9.85
C PRO A 20 -2.93 1.15 -8.84
N CYS A 21 -2.79 1.45 -7.54
CA CYS A 21 -2.72 0.45 -6.48
C CYS A 21 -4.03 -0.34 -6.33
N ALA A 22 -5.19 0.35 -6.35
CA ALA A 22 -6.48 -0.32 -6.33
C ALA A 22 -6.66 -1.23 -7.56
N GLY A 23 -6.33 -0.72 -8.76
CA GLY A 23 -6.36 -1.50 -9.99
C GLY A 23 -5.42 -2.71 -9.98
N LEU A 24 -4.20 -2.54 -9.42
CA LEU A 24 -3.24 -3.63 -9.23
C LEU A 24 -3.82 -4.76 -8.37
N MET A 25 -4.46 -4.42 -7.26
CA MET A 25 -5.03 -5.43 -6.37
C MET A 25 -6.09 -6.28 -7.08
N LEU A 26 -6.94 -5.63 -7.87
CA LEU A 26 -7.93 -6.36 -8.67
C LEU A 26 -7.26 -7.18 -9.79
N ALA A 27 -6.25 -6.63 -10.46
CA ALA A 27 -5.50 -7.30 -11.52
C ALA A 27 -4.75 -8.53 -11.00
N ASP A 28 -4.00 -8.39 -9.90
CA ASP A 28 -3.28 -9.51 -9.28
C ASP A 28 -4.24 -10.61 -8.81
N MET A 29 -5.47 -10.26 -8.41
CA MET A 29 -6.53 -11.23 -8.11
C MET A 29 -7.25 -11.79 -9.34
N GLY A 30 -6.80 -11.46 -10.55
CA GLY A 30 -7.27 -12.06 -11.82
C GLY A 30 -8.32 -11.29 -12.59
N ALA A 31 -8.64 -10.06 -12.21
CA ALA A 31 -9.50 -9.19 -13.01
C ALA A 31 -8.79 -8.77 -14.32
N ASP A 32 -9.56 -8.63 -15.41
CA ASP A 32 -9.09 -8.05 -16.68
C ASP A 32 -9.11 -6.52 -16.56
N VAL A 33 -7.99 -5.94 -16.15
CA VAL A 33 -7.85 -4.50 -15.91
C VAL A 33 -7.26 -3.81 -17.13
N ILE A 34 -8.01 -2.86 -17.70
CA ILE A 34 -7.57 -2.05 -18.84
C ILE A 34 -7.33 -0.62 -18.35
N LYS A 35 -6.05 -0.23 -18.31
CA LYS A 35 -5.61 1.13 -18.02
C LYS A 35 -5.75 2.00 -19.26
N VAL A 36 -6.53 3.06 -19.16
CA VAL A 36 -6.72 4.04 -20.23
C VAL A 36 -5.75 5.20 -20.02
N GLU A 37 -4.91 5.42 -21.01
CA GLU A 37 -3.84 6.43 -20.98
C GLU A 37 -4.02 7.46 -22.10
N PRO A 38 -3.49 8.68 -21.95
CA PRO A 38 -3.38 9.61 -23.07
C PRO A 38 -2.39 9.08 -24.10
N ILE A 39 -2.45 9.59 -25.34
CA ILE A 39 -1.44 9.32 -26.35
C ILE A 39 -0.04 9.71 -25.78
N GLY A 40 0.92 8.80 -25.88
CA GLY A 40 2.24 8.93 -25.28
C GLY A 40 2.33 8.46 -23.82
N GLY A 41 1.26 7.86 -23.31
CA GLY A 41 1.24 7.18 -22.00
C GLY A 41 1.09 8.12 -20.79
N ASP A 42 0.83 7.51 -19.65
CA ASP A 42 0.75 8.18 -18.35
C ASP A 42 2.08 8.88 -18.01
N LYS A 43 1.98 10.09 -17.48
CA LYS A 43 3.16 10.87 -17.04
C LYS A 43 3.95 10.17 -15.94
N THR A 44 3.32 9.31 -15.15
CA THR A 44 3.95 8.51 -14.10
C THR A 44 5.09 7.64 -14.64
N ARG A 45 5.03 7.19 -15.90
CA ARG A 45 6.08 6.41 -16.59
C ARG A 45 7.43 7.14 -16.68
N ARG A 46 7.41 8.48 -16.63
CA ARG A 46 8.59 9.35 -16.84
C ARG A 46 9.04 10.07 -15.57
N LEU A 47 8.52 9.70 -14.42
CA LEU A 47 8.97 10.26 -13.14
C LEU A 47 10.39 9.80 -12.85
N ARG A 48 11.12 10.65 -12.13
CA ARG A 48 12.51 10.40 -11.69
C ARG A 48 12.59 10.29 -10.17
N GLY A 49 13.73 9.88 -9.67
CA GLY A 49 13.98 9.72 -8.24
C GLY A 49 13.01 8.71 -7.62
N ALA A 50 12.45 9.03 -6.48
CA ALA A 50 11.51 8.15 -5.78
C ALA A 50 10.27 7.75 -6.61
N GLY A 51 9.88 8.58 -7.57
CA GLY A 51 8.74 8.30 -8.45
C GLY A 51 9.02 7.30 -9.58
N ALA A 52 10.28 7.00 -9.87
CA ALA A 52 10.66 6.09 -10.97
C ALA A 52 10.07 4.68 -10.79
N GLY A 53 9.91 4.23 -9.55
CA GLY A 53 9.35 2.92 -9.22
C GLY A 53 7.81 2.85 -9.24
N TYR A 54 7.09 3.95 -9.38
CA TYR A 54 5.62 3.94 -9.25
C TYR A 54 4.95 3.16 -10.37
N PHE A 55 5.29 3.43 -11.62
CA PHE A 55 4.63 2.77 -12.73
C PHE A 55 4.87 1.26 -12.72
N PRO A 56 6.10 0.75 -12.65
CA PRO A 56 6.35 -0.69 -12.63
C PRO A 56 5.72 -1.39 -11.42
N MET A 57 5.75 -0.77 -10.24
CA MET A 57 5.20 -1.38 -9.04
C MET A 57 3.68 -1.56 -9.10
N TYR A 58 2.95 -0.58 -9.67
CA TYR A 58 1.49 -0.54 -9.55
C TYR A 58 0.73 -0.86 -10.84
N ASN A 59 1.41 -1.30 -11.93
CA ASN A 59 0.71 -1.53 -13.21
C ASN A 59 0.98 -2.89 -13.88
N ARG A 60 1.61 -3.85 -13.20
CA ARG A 60 1.66 -5.24 -13.68
C ARG A 60 0.26 -5.84 -13.76
N ASN A 61 0.11 -6.91 -14.52
CA ASN A 61 -1.14 -7.64 -14.72
C ASN A 61 -2.26 -6.78 -15.32
N LYS A 62 -1.94 -5.61 -15.90
CA LYS A 62 -2.88 -4.73 -16.59
C LYS A 62 -2.60 -4.68 -18.09
N LYS A 63 -3.63 -4.42 -18.87
CA LYS A 63 -3.53 -3.99 -20.26
C LYS A 63 -3.47 -2.47 -20.34
N SER A 64 -2.81 -1.94 -21.37
CA SER A 64 -2.79 -0.49 -21.65
C SER A 64 -3.44 -0.18 -22.98
N ILE A 65 -4.33 0.81 -22.98
CA ILE A 65 -4.89 1.45 -24.18
C ILE A 65 -4.54 2.94 -24.17
N ALA A 66 -3.83 3.42 -25.20
CA ALA A 66 -3.53 4.84 -25.38
C ALA A 66 -4.50 5.44 -26.41
N ILE A 67 -5.30 6.42 -25.98
CA ILE A 67 -6.36 6.99 -26.81
C ILE A 67 -6.66 8.45 -26.47
N ASN A 68 -7.01 9.23 -27.50
CA ASN A 68 -7.42 10.62 -27.34
C ASN A 68 -8.88 10.72 -26.87
N LEU A 69 -9.12 10.86 -25.57
CA LEU A 69 -10.46 11.01 -24.99
C LEU A 69 -11.14 12.35 -25.29
N LYS A 70 -10.42 13.31 -25.90
CA LYS A 70 -11.03 14.59 -26.33
C LYS A 70 -11.71 14.44 -27.71
N SER A 71 -11.39 13.40 -28.48
CA SER A 71 -12.09 13.09 -29.73
C SER A 71 -13.40 12.37 -29.45
N THR A 72 -14.38 12.61 -30.31
CA THR A 72 -15.71 11.94 -30.23
C THR A 72 -15.57 10.43 -30.36
N GLU A 73 -14.74 9.98 -31.31
CA GLU A 73 -14.53 8.57 -31.59
C GLU A 73 -13.77 7.87 -30.47
N GLY A 74 -12.73 8.52 -29.92
CA GLY A 74 -11.96 7.97 -28.79
C GLY A 74 -12.83 7.84 -27.54
N LYS A 75 -13.65 8.87 -27.25
CA LYS A 75 -14.62 8.81 -26.15
C LYS A 75 -15.63 7.68 -26.39
N ALA A 76 -16.21 7.58 -27.58
CA ALA A 76 -17.22 6.57 -27.92
C ALA A 76 -16.65 5.13 -27.79
N ALA A 77 -15.38 4.91 -28.17
CA ALA A 77 -14.71 3.63 -28.02
C ALA A 77 -14.64 3.19 -26.54
N ILE A 78 -14.22 4.09 -25.68
CA ILE A 78 -14.11 3.77 -24.25
C ILE A 78 -15.48 3.62 -23.59
N LEU A 79 -16.48 4.42 -23.94
CA LEU A 79 -17.85 4.24 -23.45
C LEU A 79 -18.43 2.89 -23.86
N LYS A 80 -18.09 2.39 -25.07
CA LYS A 80 -18.49 1.04 -25.50
C LYS A 80 -17.87 -0.05 -24.62
N MET A 81 -16.60 0.12 -24.17
CA MET A 81 -15.97 -0.79 -23.22
C MET A 81 -16.63 -0.72 -21.83
N ILE A 82 -16.90 0.49 -21.33
CA ILE A 82 -17.52 0.71 -20.01
C ILE A 82 -18.93 0.10 -19.94
N LYS A 83 -19.67 0.08 -21.06
CA LYS A 83 -21.01 -0.54 -21.11
C LYS A 83 -20.98 -2.02 -20.70
N GLU A 84 -19.87 -2.72 -20.93
CA GLU A 84 -19.67 -4.12 -20.58
C GLU A 84 -18.76 -4.32 -19.35
N ALA A 85 -18.25 -3.26 -18.76
CA ALA A 85 -17.38 -3.33 -17.60
C ALA A 85 -18.16 -3.57 -16.31
N ASP A 86 -17.50 -4.21 -15.37
CA ASP A 86 -17.99 -4.43 -14.01
C ASP A 86 -17.60 -3.28 -13.07
N VAL A 87 -16.39 -2.75 -13.26
CA VAL A 87 -15.80 -1.73 -12.41
C VAL A 87 -15.17 -0.63 -13.25
N PHE A 88 -15.33 0.59 -12.81
CA PHE A 88 -14.60 1.76 -13.30
C PHE A 88 -13.84 2.38 -12.12
N ILE A 89 -12.53 2.60 -12.27
CA ILE A 89 -11.67 3.20 -11.25
C ILE A 89 -11.13 4.52 -11.76
N GLU A 90 -11.17 5.56 -10.91
CA GLU A 90 -10.57 6.86 -11.25
C GLU A 90 -9.99 7.56 -10.00
N ASN A 91 -8.94 8.39 -10.21
CA ASN A 91 -8.37 9.23 -9.17
C ASN A 91 -8.07 10.66 -9.66
N PHE A 92 -8.95 11.21 -10.50
CA PHE A 92 -8.84 12.57 -11.00
C PHE A 92 -9.43 13.58 -10.01
N ARG A 93 -9.09 14.85 -10.21
CA ARG A 93 -9.69 15.94 -9.42
C ARG A 93 -11.20 15.98 -9.60
N PRO A 94 -11.96 16.35 -8.55
CA PRO A 94 -13.41 16.47 -8.65
C PRO A 94 -13.86 17.28 -9.89
N GLY A 95 -14.87 16.78 -10.59
CA GLY A 95 -15.43 17.43 -11.79
C GLY A 95 -14.60 17.27 -13.08
N ALA A 96 -13.43 16.66 -13.03
CA ALA A 96 -12.61 16.51 -14.25
C ALA A 96 -13.20 15.49 -15.23
N LEU A 97 -13.66 14.35 -14.73
CA LEU A 97 -14.27 13.31 -15.56
C LEU A 97 -15.71 13.66 -15.97
N ASP A 98 -16.45 14.41 -15.15
CA ASP A 98 -17.77 14.92 -15.51
C ASP A 98 -17.70 15.77 -16.80
N LYS A 99 -16.70 16.66 -16.89
CA LYS A 99 -16.47 17.50 -18.09
C LYS A 99 -16.14 16.67 -19.35
N LEU A 100 -15.61 15.47 -19.16
CA LEU A 100 -15.32 14.54 -20.26
C LEU A 100 -16.48 13.58 -20.55
N GLY A 101 -17.55 13.59 -19.69
CA GLY A 101 -18.69 12.68 -19.79
C GLY A 101 -18.37 11.26 -19.34
N PHE A 102 -17.49 11.14 -18.37
CA PHE A 102 -17.17 9.92 -17.62
C PHE A 102 -17.49 10.07 -16.13
N GLY A 103 -18.34 11.02 -15.78
CA GLY A 103 -18.86 11.19 -14.43
C GLY A 103 -19.74 10.02 -14.00
N TYR A 104 -19.96 9.89 -12.67
CA TYR A 104 -20.74 8.78 -12.13
C TYR A 104 -22.15 8.70 -12.72
N ASP A 105 -22.86 9.81 -12.82
CA ASP A 105 -24.24 9.83 -13.32
C ASP A 105 -24.32 9.43 -14.79
N ASP A 106 -23.37 9.89 -15.63
CA ASP A 106 -23.27 9.51 -17.03
C ASP A 106 -23.03 8.00 -17.18
N LEU A 107 -22.06 7.46 -16.43
CA LEU A 107 -21.70 6.05 -16.53
C LEU A 107 -22.73 5.13 -15.90
N LYS A 108 -23.40 5.56 -14.83
CA LYS A 108 -24.55 4.85 -14.23
C LYS A 108 -25.72 4.74 -15.17
N ALA A 109 -26.01 5.82 -15.93
CA ALA A 109 -27.06 5.77 -16.95
C ALA A 109 -26.71 4.80 -18.10
N LEU A 110 -25.43 4.74 -18.50
CA LEU A 110 -24.92 3.84 -19.52
C LEU A 110 -24.91 2.38 -19.07
N ASN A 111 -24.45 2.12 -17.84
CA ASN A 111 -24.32 0.81 -17.23
C ASN A 111 -24.78 0.83 -15.77
N PRO A 112 -26.06 0.53 -15.49
CA PRO A 112 -26.61 0.56 -14.13
C PRO A 112 -26.00 -0.49 -13.19
N ARG A 113 -25.21 -1.42 -13.71
CA ARG A 113 -24.52 -2.45 -12.92
C ARG A 113 -23.08 -2.07 -12.58
N LEU A 114 -22.56 -0.98 -13.16
CA LEU A 114 -21.19 -0.53 -12.98
C LEU A 114 -20.91 -0.13 -11.52
N ILE A 115 -19.83 -0.65 -10.98
CA ILE A 115 -19.25 -0.17 -9.72
C ILE A 115 -18.26 0.93 -10.09
N TYR A 116 -18.55 2.15 -9.65
CA TYR A 116 -17.72 3.33 -9.88
C TYR A 116 -16.87 3.58 -8.65
N CYS A 117 -15.58 3.30 -8.71
CA CYS A 117 -14.62 3.56 -7.65
C CYS A 117 -13.91 4.89 -7.89
N SER A 118 -14.15 5.84 -7.00
CA SER A 118 -13.60 7.19 -7.05
C SER A 118 -12.62 7.40 -5.90
N GLU A 119 -11.35 7.58 -6.22
CA GLU A 119 -10.29 7.78 -5.23
C GLU A 119 -9.90 9.25 -5.15
N LYS A 120 -10.07 9.84 -4.00
CA LYS A 120 -10.01 11.28 -3.78
C LYS A 120 -9.03 11.66 -2.67
N GLY A 121 -8.73 12.95 -2.57
CA GLY A 121 -8.00 13.50 -1.45
C GLY A 121 -8.80 13.51 -0.15
N PHE A 122 -10.10 13.77 -0.25
CA PHE A 122 -11.05 13.90 0.85
C PHE A 122 -12.39 13.29 0.44
N LEU A 123 -13.10 12.66 1.37
CA LEU A 123 -14.52 12.35 1.22
C LEU A 123 -15.36 13.63 1.22
N ASP A 124 -16.67 13.49 1.03
CA ASP A 124 -17.59 14.63 1.04
C ASP A 124 -17.53 15.40 2.35
N GLY A 125 -17.31 16.70 2.23
CA GLY A 125 -17.17 17.58 3.37
C GLY A 125 -16.53 18.93 3.00
N PRO A 126 -16.21 19.77 4.00
CA PRO A 126 -15.67 21.12 3.75
C PRO A 126 -14.37 21.15 2.96
N TYR A 127 -13.63 20.04 2.92
CA TYR A 127 -12.31 19.93 2.26
C TYR A 127 -12.35 19.22 0.90
N SER A 128 -13.50 18.70 0.47
CA SER A 128 -13.62 17.89 -0.76
C SER A 128 -13.11 18.58 -2.03
N HIS A 129 -13.13 19.92 -2.05
CA HIS A 129 -12.62 20.74 -3.16
C HIS A 129 -11.08 20.93 -3.17
N ARG A 130 -10.38 20.55 -2.08
CA ARG A 130 -8.92 20.78 -1.95
C ARG A 130 -8.13 19.75 -2.73
N THR A 131 -6.98 20.19 -3.23
CA THR A 131 -5.96 19.28 -3.78
C THR A 131 -5.26 18.56 -2.62
N ALA A 132 -5.16 17.25 -2.73
CA ALA A 132 -4.43 16.41 -1.79
C ALA A 132 -3.42 15.52 -2.51
N LEU A 133 -2.39 15.17 -1.78
CA LEU A 133 -1.36 14.18 -2.10
C LEU A 133 -1.11 13.38 -0.83
N ASP A 134 -0.47 12.22 -0.93
CA ASP A 134 -0.07 11.38 0.20
C ASP A 134 0.57 12.23 1.33
N GLU A 135 1.62 12.97 1.02
CA GLU A 135 2.36 13.77 2.01
C GLU A 135 1.52 14.88 2.62
N VAL A 136 0.66 15.54 1.84
CA VAL A 136 -0.25 16.58 2.33
C VAL A 136 -1.19 16.02 3.39
N THR A 137 -1.75 14.84 3.15
CA THR A 137 -2.67 14.22 4.09
C THR A 137 -1.97 13.60 5.29
N GLN A 138 -0.74 13.11 5.14
CA GLN A 138 0.09 12.71 6.28
C GLN A 138 0.34 13.87 7.25
N MET A 139 0.63 15.07 6.72
CA MET A 139 0.79 16.28 7.53
C MET A 139 -0.52 16.70 8.21
N MET A 140 -1.62 16.71 7.45
CA MET A 140 -2.93 17.15 7.94
C MET A 140 -3.56 16.18 8.94
N GLY A 141 -3.46 14.88 8.70
CA GLY A 141 -4.13 13.83 9.47
C GLY A 141 -3.35 13.34 10.70
N GLY A 142 -2.17 13.92 10.97
CA GLY A 142 -1.39 13.64 12.19
C GLY A 142 -0.37 12.52 12.07
N LEU A 143 -0.29 11.78 10.94
CA LEU A 143 0.70 10.71 10.79
C LEU A 143 2.13 11.26 10.80
N ALA A 144 2.38 12.36 10.10
CA ALA A 144 3.70 12.98 10.08
C ALA A 144 4.12 13.50 11.46
N TYR A 145 3.18 14.01 12.27
CA TYR A 145 3.43 14.37 13.67
C TYR A 145 3.85 13.14 14.47
N MET A 146 3.16 12.03 14.31
CA MET A 146 3.45 10.79 15.03
C MET A 146 4.78 10.14 14.62
N THR A 147 5.20 10.28 13.36
CA THR A 147 6.43 9.67 12.82
C THR A 147 7.68 10.45 13.20
N GLY A 148 7.63 11.76 13.15
CA GLY A 148 8.80 12.63 13.40
C GLY A 148 9.12 12.83 14.89
N PRO A 149 10.34 13.27 15.21
CA PRO A 149 10.68 13.70 16.55
C PRO A 149 9.88 14.95 16.95
N PRO A 150 9.76 15.25 18.26
CA PRO A 150 9.04 16.44 18.72
C PRO A 150 9.47 17.72 18.00
N GLY A 151 8.51 18.47 17.47
CA GLY A 151 8.75 19.71 16.74
C GLY A 151 9.28 19.56 15.33
N ARG A 152 9.48 18.34 14.83
CA ARG A 152 9.95 18.06 13.47
C ARG A 152 9.11 16.95 12.82
N PRO A 153 7.87 17.23 12.37
CA PRO A 153 7.02 16.24 11.71
C PRO A 153 7.72 15.68 10.47
N LEU A 154 7.63 14.38 10.28
CA LEU A 154 8.28 13.64 9.20
C LEU A 154 7.27 12.69 8.57
N ARG A 155 7.15 12.71 7.24
CA ARG A 155 6.35 11.72 6.55
C ARG A 155 6.94 10.31 6.71
N ALA A 156 6.10 9.28 6.60
CA ALA A 156 6.57 7.90 6.46
C ALA A 156 7.43 7.73 5.19
N GLY A 157 8.40 6.85 5.23
CA GLY A 157 9.37 6.62 4.15
C GLY A 157 8.80 6.01 2.87
N SER A 158 7.49 5.78 2.82
CA SER A 158 6.76 5.21 1.68
C SER A 158 5.48 6.01 1.42
N SER A 159 4.86 5.86 0.23
CA SER A 159 3.53 6.40 -0.10
C SER A 159 2.43 5.61 0.61
N VAL A 160 2.53 5.52 1.94
CA VAL A 160 1.73 4.64 2.78
C VAL A 160 0.24 4.96 2.71
N ILE A 161 -0.11 6.23 2.56
CA ILE A 161 -1.51 6.66 2.47
C ILE A 161 -2.10 6.36 1.09
N ASP A 162 -1.35 6.60 0.02
CA ASP A 162 -1.76 6.19 -1.33
C ASP A 162 -2.01 4.68 -1.41
N VAL A 163 -1.07 3.88 -0.90
CA VAL A 163 -1.18 2.41 -0.93
C VAL A 163 -2.38 1.94 -0.11
N THR A 164 -2.51 2.41 1.14
CA THR A 164 -3.62 2.01 2.03
C THR A 164 -4.95 2.54 1.51
N GLY A 165 -4.98 3.75 0.94
CA GLY A 165 -6.17 4.31 0.29
C GLY A 165 -6.64 3.46 -0.89
N GLY A 166 -5.70 3.04 -1.75
CA GLY A 166 -5.99 2.10 -2.84
C GLY A 166 -6.50 0.74 -2.34
N MET A 167 -5.96 0.24 -1.20
CA MET A 167 -6.49 -0.95 -0.53
C MET A 167 -7.95 -0.76 -0.10
N PHE A 168 -8.30 0.38 0.51
CA PHE A 168 -9.68 0.68 0.88
C PHE A 168 -10.58 0.81 -0.36
N GLY A 169 -10.09 1.41 -1.46
CA GLY A 169 -10.80 1.45 -2.74
C GLY A 169 -11.12 0.05 -3.26
N ALA A 170 -10.12 -0.83 -3.35
CA ALA A 170 -10.29 -2.22 -3.78
C ALA A 170 -11.23 -3.01 -2.84
N MET A 171 -11.10 -2.83 -1.53
CA MET A 171 -12.01 -3.45 -0.55
C MET A 171 -13.45 -2.98 -0.74
N GLY A 172 -13.65 -1.68 -0.96
CA GLY A 172 -14.97 -1.11 -1.26
C GLY A 172 -15.57 -1.67 -2.55
N VAL A 173 -14.75 -1.85 -3.59
CA VAL A 173 -15.15 -2.50 -4.85
C VAL A 173 -15.60 -3.94 -4.61
N MET A 174 -14.83 -4.73 -3.87
CA MET A 174 -15.18 -6.12 -3.54
C MET A 174 -16.49 -6.22 -2.74
N ALA A 175 -16.69 -5.33 -1.77
CA ALA A 175 -17.94 -5.25 -1.01
C ALA A 175 -19.13 -4.89 -1.92
N ALA A 176 -18.96 -3.94 -2.84
CA ALA A 176 -19.99 -3.56 -3.80
C ALA A 176 -20.28 -4.68 -4.82
N LEU A 177 -19.27 -5.44 -5.25
CA LEU A 177 -19.44 -6.63 -6.08
C LEU A 177 -20.28 -7.69 -5.37
N ASN A 178 -19.99 -7.96 -4.10
CA ASN A 178 -20.78 -8.91 -3.29
C ASN A 178 -22.24 -8.46 -3.17
N GLU A 179 -22.49 -7.18 -2.84
CA GLU A 179 -23.85 -6.63 -2.77
C GLU A 179 -24.60 -6.71 -4.13
N ARG A 180 -23.87 -6.51 -5.24
CA ARG A 180 -24.42 -6.59 -6.59
C ARG A 180 -25.01 -7.97 -6.92
N HIS A 181 -24.53 -9.06 -6.33
CA HIS A 181 -25.10 -10.40 -6.52
C HIS A 181 -26.57 -10.46 -6.11
N SER A 182 -26.96 -9.77 -5.05
CA SER A 182 -28.33 -9.72 -4.56
C SER A 182 -29.17 -8.61 -5.18
N THR A 183 -28.56 -7.44 -5.43
CA THR A 183 -29.30 -6.25 -5.89
C THR A 183 -29.38 -6.12 -7.40
N GLY A 184 -28.46 -6.75 -8.13
CA GLY A 184 -28.29 -6.57 -9.57
C GLY A 184 -27.77 -5.18 -9.98
N LYS A 185 -27.50 -4.27 -9.02
CA LYS A 185 -27.15 -2.87 -9.28
C LYS A 185 -25.70 -2.57 -8.93
N GLY A 186 -25.09 -1.68 -9.70
CA GLY A 186 -23.81 -1.07 -9.36
C GLY A 186 -23.91 -0.06 -8.22
N LYS A 187 -22.76 0.47 -7.82
CA LYS A 187 -22.65 1.40 -6.69
C LYS A 187 -21.53 2.40 -6.91
N TYR A 188 -21.67 3.62 -6.37
CA TYR A 188 -20.57 4.55 -6.19
C TYR A 188 -19.81 4.20 -4.92
N VAL A 189 -18.51 3.97 -5.06
CA VAL A 189 -17.56 3.72 -3.98
C VAL A 189 -16.58 4.87 -3.95
N SER A 190 -16.34 5.46 -2.79
CA SER A 190 -15.32 6.50 -2.63
C SER A 190 -14.34 6.11 -1.53
N ALA A 191 -13.06 6.24 -1.80
CA ALA A 191 -11.97 6.15 -0.83
C ALA A 191 -11.16 7.44 -0.86
N ALA A 192 -10.58 7.84 0.28
CA ALA A 192 -9.88 9.12 0.32
C ALA A 192 -8.63 9.09 1.21
N LEU A 193 -7.63 9.88 0.80
CA LEU A 193 -6.33 9.95 1.47
C LEU A 193 -6.43 10.48 2.90
N PHE A 194 -7.20 11.54 3.12
CA PHE A 194 -7.28 12.18 4.43
C PHE A 194 -7.90 11.25 5.47
N GLU A 195 -9.06 10.66 5.17
CA GLU A 195 -9.74 9.73 6.07
C GLU A 195 -8.92 8.46 6.29
N THR A 196 -8.18 8.00 5.29
CA THR A 196 -7.19 6.91 5.44
C THR A 196 -6.11 7.29 6.44
N THR A 197 -5.55 8.50 6.34
CA THR A 197 -4.54 8.98 7.31
C THR A 197 -5.11 9.00 8.73
N VAL A 198 -6.31 9.57 8.90
CA VAL A 198 -6.97 9.64 10.22
C VAL A 198 -7.26 8.25 10.77
N PHE A 199 -7.68 7.32 9.92
CA PHE A 199 -7.90 5.92 10.33
C PHE A 199 -6.61 5.27 10.88
N LEU A 200 -5.47 5.49 10.22
CA LEU A 200 -4.17 4.94 10.66
C LEU A 200 -3.71 5.50 12.01
N VAL A 201 -4.02 6.75 12.32
CA VAL A 201 -3.69 7.36 13.63
C VAL A 201 -4.83 7.22 14.65
N GLY A 202 -5.90 6.54 14.32
CA GLY A 202 -7.10 6.39 15.15
C GLY A 202 -6.82 5.84 16.55
N GLN A 203 -5.82 4.93 16.69
CA GLN A 203 -5.38 4.43 18.00
C GLN A 203 -4.88 5.55 18.92
N HIS A 204 -4.23 6.59 18.38
CA HIS A 204 -3.72 7.71 19.18
C HIS A 204 -4.85 8.68 19.56
N MET A 205 -5.87 8.79 18.73
CA MET A 205 -7.11 9.51 19.07
C MET A 205 -7.85 8.78 20.21
N ALA A 206 -7.96 7.45 20.11
CA ALA A 206 -8.53 6.62 21.18
C ALA A 206 -7.72 6.73 22.48
N GLN A 207 -6.39 6.71 22.41
CA GLN A 207 -5.52 6.92 23.58
C GLN A 207 -5.86 8.24 24.29
N LYS A 208 -5.97 9.35 23.55
CA LYS A 208 -6.37 10.64 24.13
C LYS A 208 -7.75 10.56 24.81
N SER A 209 -8.70 9.89 24.17
CA SER A 209 -10.06 9.76 24.69
C SER A 209 -10.11 8.94 26.00
N VAL A 210 -9.30 7.89 26.08
CA VAL A 210 -9.24 6.99 27.26
C VAL A 210 -8.43 7.57 28.40
N THR A 211 -7.26 8.17 28.10
CA THR A 211 -6.30 8.60 29.14
C THR A 211 -6.41 10.08 29.51
N GLY A 212 -7.13 10.88 28.69
CA GLY A 212 -7.14 12.34 28.81
C GLY A 212 -5.85 13.02 28.31
N THR A 213 -4.80 12.25 27.96
CA THR A 213 -3.48 12.77 27.57
C THR A 213 -3.22 12.55 26.07
N PRO A 214 -2.82 13.58 25.31
CA PRO A 214 -2.43 13.41 23.92
C PRO A 214 -1.27 12.45 23.76
N ALA A 215 -1.28 11.66 22.66
CA ALA A 215 -0.15 10.81 22.30
C ALA A 215 1.07 11.67 21.97
N ALA A 216 2.22 11.32 22.54
CA ALA A 216 3.50 11.88 22.11
C ALA A 216 3.93 11.25 20.77
N PRO A 217 4.73 11.96 19.95
CA PRO A 217 5.35 11.40 18.76
C PRO A 217 6.12 10.11 19.06
N MET A 218 6.20 9.18 18.09
CA MET A 218 6.81 7.86 18.30
C MET A 218 8.21 7.89 18.91
N PRO A 219 9.13 8.81 18.55
CA PRO A 219 10.44 8.89 19.18
C PRO A 219 10.43 9.31 20.68
N ALA A 220 9.36 9.98 21.11
CA ALA A 220 9.21 10.48 22.49
C ALA A 220 8.13 9.74 23.30
N ARG A 221 7.54 8.69 22.72
CA ARG A 221 6.46 7.94 23.38
C ARG A 221 6.98 7.12 24.55
N VAL A 222 6.14 6.93 25.55
CA VAL A 222 6.32 5.85 26.50
C VAL A 222 5.83 4.55 25.83
N SER A 223 6.74 3.60 25.62
CA SER A 223 6.38 2.31 25.03
C SER A 223 5.48 1.52 25.99
N SER A 224 4.54 0.74 25.46
CA SER A 224 3.71 -0.19 26.22
C SER A 224 4.53 -1.36 26.81
N TRP A 225 5.72 -1.60 26.26
CA TRP A 225 6.64 -2.64 26.72
C TRP A 225 7.95 -2.04 27.20
N ALA A 226 8.50 -2.62 28.24
CA ALA A 226 9.71 -2.14 28.87
C ALA A 226 10.93 -2.27 27.95
N ILE A 227 11.01 -3.36 27.20
CA ILE A 227 12.03 -3.59 26.17
C ILE A 227 11.32 -3.70 24.82
N TYR A 228 11.50 -2.69 23.97
CA TYR A 228 10.92 -2.64 22.62
C TYR A 228 11.62 -1.52 21.83
N GLN A 229 12.88 -1.75 21.49
CA GLN A 229 13.76 -0.72 20.92
C GLN A 229 14.96 -1.30 20.20
N LEU A 230 15.72 -0.41 19.56
CA LEU A 230 17.01 -0.73 18.95
C LEU A 230 18.10 -0.80 20.03
N PHE A 231 19.03 -1.72 19.83
CA PHE A 231 20.23 -1.87 20.64
C PHE A 231 21.46 -1.89 19.72
N ASP A 232 22.49 -1.17 20.13
CA ASP A 232 23.79 -1.19 19.46
C ASP A 232 24.54 -2.47 19.82
N THR A 233 25.30 -3.00 18.86
CA THR A 233 26.11 -4.21 18.99
C THR A 233 27.59 -3.88 18.97
N LYS A 234 28.45 -4.89 19.22
CA LYS A 234 29.90 -4.76 19.29
C LYS A 234 30.55 -4.27 17.99
N ASP A 235 29.94 -4.58 16.86
CA ASP A 235 30.36 -4.27 15.50
C ASP A 235 29.72 -2.99 14.93
N ASP A 236 29.25 -2.10 15.83
CA ASP A 236 28.59 -0.83 15.49
C ASP A 236 27.35 -0.96 14.61
N GLU A 237 26.73 -2.15 14.63
CA GLU A 237 25.45 -2.43 13.97
C GLU A 237 24.30 -2.28 14.98
N GLN A 238 23.05 -2.46 14.52
CA GLN A 238 21.86 -2.36 15.37
C GLN A 238 20.95 -3.57 15.20
N VAL A 239 20.34 -4.00 16.30
CA VAL A 239 19.30 -5.02 16.35
C VAL A 239 18.11 -4.50 17.13
N PHE A 240 16.92 -4.63 16.56
CA PHE A 240 15.69 -4.41 17.32
C PHE A 240 15.39 -5.65 18.16
N VAL A 241 15.12 -5.45 19.46
CA VAL A 241 14.71 -6.53 20.37
C VAL A 241 13.44 -6.13 21.12
N GLY A 242 12.48 -7.06 21.18
CA GLY A 242 11.23 -6.91 21.93
C GLY A 242 11.09 -7.95 23.04
N VAL A 243 10.57 -7.52 24.19
CA VAL A 243 10.14 -8.40 25.29
C VAL A 243 8.72 -7.98 25.66
N VAL A 244 7.74 -8.79 25.25
CA VAL A 244 6.32 -8.40 25.28
C VAL A 244 5.51 -9.19 26.32
N SER A 245 6.16 -10.03 27.12
CA SER A 245 5.54 -10.76 28.23
C SER A 245 6.49 -10.99 29.39
N ASP A 246 5.94 -11.28 30.60
CA ASP A 246 6.74 -11.58 31.78
C ASP A 246 7.50 -12.90 31.66
N GLY A 247 6.99 -13.84 30.87
CA GLY A 247 7.70 -15.08 30.52
C GLY A 247 8.95 -14.81 29.70
N GLN A 248 8.85 -13.94 28.68
CA GLN A 248 10.01 -13.53 27.87
C GLN A 248 11.04 -12.74 28.67
N TRP A 249 10.59 -11.92 29.64
CA TRP A 249 11.49 -11.24 30.58
C TRP A 249 12.36 -12.22 31.38
N LYS A 250 11.75 -13.28 31.94
CA LYS A 250 12.47 -14.32 32.65
C LYS A 250 13.48 -15.04 31.78
N ILE A 251 13.10 -15.37 30.55
CA ILE A 251 13.98 -16.02 29.55
C ILE A 251 15.20 -15.14 29.28
N LEU A 252 14.98 -13.84 29.02
CA LEU A 252 16.03 -12.88 28.74
C LEU A 252 17.00 -12.78 29.91
N CYS A 253 16.50 -12.54 31.14
CA CYS A 253 17.34 -12.38 32.33
C CYS A 253 18.23 -13.62 32.56
N ASN A 254 17.67 -14.82 32.50
CA ASN A 254 18.41 -16.07 32.68
C ASN A 254 19.49 -16.25 31.59
N ALA A 255 19.16 -15.94 30.34
CA ALA A 255 20.09 -16.15 29.23
C ALA A 255 21.27 -15.18 29.20
N PHE A 256 21.12 -14.01 29.84
CA PHE A 256 22.14 -12.96 29.84
C PHE A 256 22.83 -12.75 31.20
N GLY A 257 22.58 -13.65 32.19
CA GLY A 257 23.17 -13.56 33.52
C GLY A 257 22.70 -12.34 34.31
N LEU A 258 21.40 -12.09 34.24
CA LEU A 258 20.71 -10.98 34.89
C LEU A 258 19.62 -11.47 35.86
N GLU A 259 19.79 -12.67 36.46
CA GLU A 259 18.81 -13.34 37.32
C GLU A 259 18.46 -12.48 38.55
N HIS A 260 19.39 -11.67 39.04
CA HIS A 260 19.16 -10.76 40.14
C HIS A 260 18.04 -9.73 39.90
N LEU A 261 17.75 -9.41 38.62
CA LEU A 261 16.65 -8.53 38.26
C LEU A 261 15.28 -9.21 38.45
N LEU A 262 15.23 -10.54 38.50
CA LEU A 262 14.00 -11.30 38.75
C LEU A 262 13.59 -11.28 40.21
N GLU A 263 14.51 -10.95 41.12
CA GLU A 263 14.28 -10.85 42.58
C GLU A 263 13.73 -9.47 42.98
N ASP A 264 13.83 -8.46 42.08
CA ASP A 264 13.29 -7.13 42.33
C ASP A 264 11.78 -7.09 42.06
N SER A 265 10.98 -6.93 43.10
CA SER A 265 9.52 -6.87 43.03
C SER A 265 8.98 -5.73 42.14
N GLU A 266 9.74 -4.63 41.99
CA GLU A 266 9.39 -3.49 41.13
C GLU A 266 9.62 -3.80 39.64
N LEU A 267 10.25 -4.95 39.34
CA LEU A 267 10.45 -5.44 37.96
C LEU A 267 9.63 -6.69 37.63
N ALA A 268 8.73 -7.11 38.53
CA ALA A 268 7.95 -8.34 38.35
C ALA A 268 6.99 -8.30 37.15
N GLU A 269 6.26 -7.20 36.97
CA GLU A 269 5.30 -7.03 35.90
C GLU A 269 5.78 -6.02 34.83
N ASN A 270 5.35 -6.22 33.57
CA ASN A 270 5.74 -5.32 32.50
C ASN A 270 5.38 -3.85 32.76
N ARG A 271 4.21 -3.58 33.35
CA ARG A 271 3.78 -2.21 33.67
C ARG A 271 4.76 -1.49 34.61
N ASP A 272 5.33 -2.21 35.57
CA ASP A 272 6.25 -1.65 36.55
C ASP A 272 7.64 -1.48 35.92
N ARG A 273 8.08 -2.45 35.09
CA ARG A 273 9.32 -2.33 34.29
C ARG A 273 9.28 -1.13 33.33
N VAL A 274 8.13 -0.77 32.78
CA VAL A 274 7.98 0.44 31.93
C VAL A 274 8.35 1.70 32.71
N ILE A 275 8.00 1.75 33.98
CA ILE A 275 8.28 2.90 34.86
C ILE A 275 9.76 2.88 35.35
N HIS A 276 10.28 1.71 35.66
CA HIS A 276 11.61 1.50 36.27
C HIS A 276 12.69 1.06 35.26
N LYS A 277 12.64 1.56 34.03
CA LYS A 277 13.60 1.19 32.95
C LYS A 277 15.05 1.48 33.32
N ASP A 278 15.30 2.55 34.08
CA ASP A 278 16.59 2.97 34.54
C ASP A 278 17.31 1.93 35.41
N LYS A 279 16.57 1.06 36.11
CA LYS A 279 17.15 0.01 36.96
C LYS A 279 17.78 -1.14 36.18
N PHE A 280 17.31 -1.46 35.02
CA PHE A 280 17.73 -2.67 34.28
C PHE A 280 18.20 -2.41 32.87
N LEU A 281 17.66 -1.42 32.15
CA LEU A 281 17.96 -1.20 30.74
C LEU A 281 19.47 -0.98 30.46
N PRO A 282 20.23 -0.21 31.28
CA PRO A 282 21.67 -0.07 31.09
C PRO A 282 22.41 -1.41 31.13
N GLN A 283 22.00 -2.32 32.00
CA GLN A 283 22.64 -3.64 32.15
C GLN A 283 22.39 -4.50 30.91
N ILE A 284 21.19 -4.43 30.30
CA ILE A 284 20.89 -5.12 29.06
C ILE A 284 21.70 -4.53 27.91
N VAL A 285 21.78 -3.20 27.81
CA VAL A 285 22.59 -2.52 26.78
C VAL A 285 24.04 -2.97 26.85
N GLU A 286 24.63 -3.03 28.05
CA GLU A 286 26.00 -3.51 28.24
C GLU A 286 26.17 -4.96 27.75
N LYS A 287 25.24 -5.87 28.10
CA LYS A 287 25.31 -7.27 27.67
C LYS A 287 25.19 -7.41 26.14
N PHE A 288 24.29 -6.65 25.52
CA PHE A 288 24.10 -6.72 24.06
C PHE A 288 25.29 -6.14 23.30
N LYS A 289 25.89 -5.07 23.80
CA LYS A 289 27.07 -4.42 23.22
C LYS A 289 28.35 -5.31 23.26
N LEU A 290 28.35 -6.39 24.01
CA LEU A 290 29.44 -7.37 24.00
C LEU A 290 29.35 -8.37 22.82
N LEU A 291 28.21 -8.44 22.14
CA LEU A 291 27.93 -9.36 21.05
C LEU A 291 27.91 -8.64 19.71
N THR A 292 28.37 -9.28 18.66
CA THR A 292 28.13 -8.82 17.29
C THR A 292 26.67 -8.97 16.92
N LYS A 293 26.22 -8.27 15.87
CA LYS A 293 24.86 -8.38 15.34
C LYS A 293 24.45 -9.84 15.10
N ALA A 294 25.32 -10.63 14.47
CA ALA A 294 25.06 -12.03 14.18
C ALA A 294 24.91 -12.86 15.46
N GLU A 295 25.84 -12.72 16.43
CA GLU A 295 25.80 -13.44 17.71
C GLU A 295 24.55 -13.08 18.53
N LEU A 296 24.16 -11.79 18.56
CA LEU A 296 22.97 -11.34 19.27
C LEU A 296 21.70 -11.89 18.64
N MET A 297 21.58 -11.81 17.31
CA MET A 297 20.42 -12.33 16.57
C MET A 297 20.26 -13.83 16.77
N GLU A 298 21.31 -14.62 16.57
CA GLU A 298 21.29 -16.07 16.79
C GLU A 298 20.87 -16.43 18.23
N LYS A 299 21.42 -15.73 19.23
CA LYS A 299 21.06 -15.96 20.62
C LYS A 299 19.61 -15.66 20.90
N ILE A 300 19.09 -14.50 20.43
CA ILE A 300 17.69 -14.07 20.64
C ILE A 300 16.71 -15.02 19.91
N GLU A 301 17.06 -15.47 18.70
CA GLU A 301 16.28 -16.44 17.93
C GLU A 301 16.14 -17.77 18.68
N ASN A 302 17.25 -18.31 19.19
CA ASN A 302 17.26 -19.55 19.97
C ASN A 302 16.46 -19.47 21.26
N LEU A 303 16.26 -18.26 21.79
CA LEU A 303 15.42 -18.00 22.96
C LEU A 303 13.93 -17.81 22.61
N GLY A 304 13.58 -17.76 21.33
CA GLY A 304 12.20 -17.50 20.87
C GLY A 304 11.71 -16.07 21.20
N LEU A 305 12.62 -15.11 21.31
CA LEU A 305 12.29 -13.71 21.58
C LEU A 305 12.16 -12.91 20.28
N PRO A 306 11.26 -11.92 20.19
CA PRO A 306 11.14 -11.05 19.02
C PRO A 306 12.41 -10.22 18.78
N PHE A 307 12.93 -10.28 17.57
CA PHE A 307 14.05 -9.47 17.12
C PHE A 307 13.98 -9.18 15.61
N SER A 308 14.76 -8.21 15.15
CA SER A 308 14.95 -7.96 13.73
C SER A 308 16.24 -7.17 13.47
N PRO A 309 16.98 -7.47 12.40
CA PRO A 309 17.96 -6.53 11.86
C PRO A 309 17.24 -5.30 11.28
N ILE A 310 17.99 -4.25 10.98
CA ILE A 310 17.50 -3.10 10.21
C ILE A 310 17.72 -3.40 8.74
N GLY A 311 16.64 -3.76 8.05
CA GLY A 311 16.66 -4.04 6.61
C GLY A 311 16.56 -2.77 5.77
N LYS A 312 17.17 -2.79 4.58
CA LYS A 312 16.99 -1.77 3.55
C LYS A 312 16.17 -2.33 2.40
N PRO A 313 15.42 -1.49 1.66
CA PRO A 313 14.57 -1.98 0.56
C PRO A 313 15.33 -2.79 -0.50
N GLU A 314 16.54 -2.40 -0.84
CA GLU A 314 17.40 -3.09 -1.82
C GLU A 314 17.87 -4.47 -1.35
N GLU A 315 17.98 -4.71 -0.06
CA GLU A 315 18.37 -6.00 0.51
C GLU A 315 17.24 -7.04 0.37
N MET A 316 15.99 -6.58 0.18
CA MET A 316 14.83 -7.46 0.02
C MET A 316 14.84 -8.26 -1.29
N PHE A 317 15.63 -7.87 -2.29
CA PHE A 317 15.82 -8.68 -3.50
C PHE A 317 16.47 -10.03 -3.22
N ASP A 318 17.34 -10.08 -2.22
CA ASP A 318 18.10 -11.29 -1.83
C ASP A 318 17.52 -11.94 -0.55
N ASP A 319 16.43 -11.42 0.01
CA ASP A 319 15.81 -11.97 1.21
C ASP A 319 15.37 -13.41 1.01
N LEU A 320 15.83 -14.30 1.90
CA LEU A 320 15.62 -15.75 1.80
C LEU A 320 14.14 -16.12 1.90
N HIS A 321 13.38 -15.46 2.78
CA HIS A 321 11.98 -15.76 3.01
C HIS A 321 11.13 -15.33 1.81
N LEU A 322 11.38 -14.13 1.26
CA LEU A 322 10.67 -13.63 0.09
C LEU A 322 10.94 -14.50 -1.15
N ASN A 323 12.21 -14.87 -1.38
CA ASN A 323 12.58 -15.72 -2.53
C ASN A 323 12.04 -17.15 -2.39
N ALA A 324 12.16 -17.78 -1.23
CA ALA A 324 11.64 -19.12 -1.01
C ALA A 324 10.11 -19.19 -1.03
N GLY A 325 9.45 -18.15 -0.54
CA GLY A 325 7.98 -18.08 -0.42
C GLY A 325 7.25 -17.51 -1.62
N GLY A 326 7.92 -17.25 -2.77
CA GLY A 326 7.30 -16.61 -3.92
C GLY A 326 6.79 -15.19 -3.64
N GLY A 327 7.46 -14.50 -2.71
CA GLY A 327 7.11 -13.13 -2.32
C GLY A 327 7.55 -12.06 -3.31
N LEU A 328 8.40 -12.42 -4.28
CA LEU A 328 8.89 -11.55 -5.34
C LEU A 328 8.46 -12.11 -6.70
N LEU A 329 7.98 -11.22 -7.56
CA LEU A 329 7.61 -11.51 -8.95
C LEU A 329 8.72 -11.00 -9.87
N ASP A 330 9.22 -11.87 -10.74
CA ASP A 330 10.24 -11.55 -11.74
C ASP A 330 9.55 -11.00 -12.99
N MET A 331 9.79 -9.74 -13.31
CA MET A 331 9.09 -8.98 -14.36
C MET A 331 10.05 -8.39 -15.37
N GLU A 332 9.61 -8.29 -16.64
CA GLU A 332 10.29 -7.52 -17.67
C GLU A 332 9.80 -6.08 -17.68
N MET A 333 10.74 -5.13 -17.68
CA MET A 333 10.46 -3.70 -17.72
C MET A 333 10.32 -3.20 -19.15
N GLU A 334 9.81 -1.97 -19.34
CA GLU A 334 9.61 -1.38 -20.68
C GLU A 334 10.89 -1.30 -21.54
N ASP A 335 12.04 -1.16 -20.89
CA ASP A 335 13.38 -1.14 -21.52
C ASP A 335 13.98 -2.53 -21.78
N GLY A 336 13.29 -3.60 -21.41
CA GLY A 336 13.74 -4.99 -21.54
C GLY A 336 14.57 -5.51 -20.36
N GLU A 337 14.91 -4.67 -19.41
CA GLU A 337 15.58 -5.12 -18.17
C GLU A 337 14.61 -5.90 -17.28
N ARG A 338 15.14 -6.85 -16.51
CA ARG A 338 14.34 -7.64 -15.57
C ARG A 338 14.52 -7.13 -14.15
N CYS A 339 13.44 -7.12 -13.40
CA CYS A 339 13.47 -6.80 -11.98
C CYS A 339 12.53 -7.71 -11.18
N LYS A 340 12.81 -7.83 -9.88
CA LYS A 340 11.91 -8.51 -8.95
C LYS A 340 11.16 -7.46 -8.13
N LEU A 341 9.83 -7.56 -8.08
CA LEU A 341 9.01 -6.68 -7.25
C LEU A 341 8.05 -7.48 -6.35
N PRO A 342 7.64 -6.92 -5.19
CA PRO A 342 6.82 -7.66 -4.24
C PRO A 342 5.48 -8.09 -4.83
N ALA A 343 5.12 -9.36 -4.62
CA ALA A 343 3.77 -9.87 -4.83
C ALA A 343 2.79 -9.30 -3.78
N LEU A 344 1.47 -9.40 -4.04
CA LEU A 344 0.51 -9.13 -2.97
C LEU A 344 0.75 -10.06 -1.77
N PRO A 345 0.68 -9.54 -0.53
CA PRO A 345 0.92 -10.33 0.69
C PRO A 345 -0.29 -11.18 1.07
N ILE A 346 -0.86 -11.90 0.08
CA ILE A 346 -2.05 -12.74 0.24
C ILE A 346 -1.77 -14.09 -0.40
N SER A 347 -2.23 -15.16 0.23
CA SER A 347 -2.27 -16.51 -0.35
C SER A 347 -3.68 -17.07 -0.25
N PHE A 348 -4.07 -17.90 -1.21
CA PHE A 348 -5.31 -18.64 -1.23
C PHE A 348 -4.97 -20.13 -1.22
N ASP A 349 -5.46 -20.84 -0.21
CA ASP A 349 -5.13 -22.26 0.02
C ASP A 349 -3.61 -22.56 0.04
N GLY A 350 -2.83 -21.59 0.55
CA GLY A 350 -1.37 -21.66 0.62
C GLY A 350 -0.64 -21.24 -0.65
N GLU A 351 -1.33 -20.99 -1.75
CA GLU A 351 -0.73 -20.54 -3.02
C GLU A 351 -0.81 -19.01 -3.17
N ARG A 352 0.27 -18.41 -3.67
CA ARG A 352 0.31 -16.98 -3.99
C ARG A 352 -0.18 -16.74 -5.42
N LEU A 353 -0.78 -15.59 -5.63
CA LEU A 353 -1.14 -15.12 -6.96
C LEU A 353 0.12 -14.66 -7.71
N GLY A 354 0.26 -15.11 -8.95
CA GLY A 354 1.45 -14.88 -9.77
C GLY A 354 1.33 -13.71 -10.75
N LEU A 355 2.44 -13.49 -11.43
CA LEU A 355 2.50 -12.61 -12.60
C LEU A 355 1.90 -13.32 -13.82
N HIS A 356 1.04 -12.64 -14.56
CA HIS A 356 0.51 -13.11 -15.84
C HIS A 356 0.70 -12.10 -16.99
N LEU A 357 0.94 -10.82 -16.65
CA LEU A 357 1.34 -9.77 -17.59
C LEU A 357 2.37 -8.87 -16.93
N ASP A 358 3.46 -8.59 -17.62
CA ASP A 358 4.42 -7.57 -17.21
C ASP A 358 3.76 -6.17 -17.21
N PRO A 359 4.36 -5.15 -16.57
CA PRO A 359 3.88 -3.78 -16.69
C PRO A 359 3.80 -3.38 -18.17
N PRO A 360 2.62 -2.99 -18.68
CA PRO A 360 2.44 -2.82 -20.12
C PRO A 360 3.19 -1.61 -20.66
N LYS A 361 3.67 -1.67 -21.91
CA LYS A 361 4.11 -0.48 -22.65
C LYS A 361 2.92 0.44 -22.92
N ALA A 362 3.20 1.74 -23.13
CA ALA A 362 2.12 2.70 -23.38
C ALA A 362 1.32 2.33 -24.65
N GLY A 363 0.03 2.06 -24.48
CA GLY A 363 -0.86 1.69 -25.57
C GLY A 363 -0.62 0.30 -26.18
N GLU A 364 0.13 -0.56 -25.54
CA GLU A 364 0.51 -1.90 -26.04
C GLU A 364 -0.68 -2.70 -26.58
N HIS A 365 -1.81 -2.61 -25.92
CA HIS A 365 -3.01 -3.38 -26.26
C HIS A 365 -4.05 -2.58 -27.06
N THR A 366 -3.73 -1.34 -27.47
CA THR A 366 -4.68 -0.43 -28.12
C THR A 366 -5.33 -1.04 -29.35
N VAL A 367 -4.51 -1.56 -30.27
CA VAL A 367 -5.00 -2.11 -31.55
C VAL A 367 -5.88 -3.33 -31.31
N GLU A 368 -5.41 -4.28 -30.52
CA GLU A 368 -6.16 -5.50 -30.19
C GLU A 368 -7.52 -5.20 -29.57
N LEU A 369 -7.54 -4.33 -28.56
CA LEU A 369 -8.76 -3.99 -27.83
C LEU A 369 -9.78 -3.27 -28.71
N LEU A 370 -9.33 -2.34 -29.55
CA LEU A 370 -10.22 -1.61 -30.45
C LEU A 370 -10.72 -2.46 -31.62
N GLN A 371 -9.90 -3.38 -32.12
CA GLN A 371 -10.35 -4.37 -33.13
C GLN A 371 -11.45 -5.30 -32.61
N LYS A 372 -11.33 -5.76 -31.35
CA LYS A 372 -12.39 -6.53 -30.65
C LYS A 372 -13.72 -5.78 -30.57
N LEU A 373 -13.68 -4.44 -30.56
CA LEU A 373 -14.88 -3.59 -30.61
C LEU A 373 -15.42 -3.37 -32.01
N GLY A 374 -14.74 -3.90 -33.03
CA GLY A 374 -15.14 -3.74 -34.45
C GLY A 374 -14.83 -2.33 -35.00
N LEU A 375 -13.82 -1.63 -34.45
CA LEU A 375 -13.45 -0.30 -34.93
C LEU A 375 -12.37 -0.36 -36.01
N ASP A 376 -12.43 0.59 -36.95
CA ASP A 376 -11.44 0.71 -38.04
C ASP A 376 -10.17 1.37 -37.48
N ILE A 377 -9.13 0.56 -37.32
CA ILE A 377 -7.84 1.00 -36.77
C ILE A 377 -7.12 1.98 -37.71
N ALA A 378 -7.25 1.79 -39.04
CA ALA A 378 -6.60 2.67 -40.01
C ALA A 378 -7.22 4.07 -39.97
N GLU A 379 -8.54 4.15 -39.85
CA GLU A 379 -9.26 5.42 -39.68
C GLU A 379 -8.85 6.13 -38.37
N LEU A 380 -8.82 5.39 -37.25
CA LEU A 380 -8.47 5.97 -35.95
C LEU A 380 -7.04 6.53 -35.93
N LYS A 381 -6.08 5.81 -36.55
CA LYS A 381 -4.69 6.29 -36.70
C LYS A 381 -4.62 7.53 -37.58
N SER A 382 -5.31 7.52 -38.73
CA SER A 382 -5.29 8.66 -39.65
C SER A 382 -5.83 9.96 -39.05
N LYS A 383 -6.74 9.83 -38.09
CA LYS A 383 -7.32 10.94 -37.30
C LYS A 383 -6.50 11.34 -36.05
N GLY A 384 -5.42 10.64 -35.76
CA GLY A 384 -4.63 10.88 -34.53
C GLY A 384 -5.40 10.58 -33.23
N ILE A 385 -6.30 9.58 -33.28
CA ILE A 385 -7.08 9.17 -32.10
C ILE A 385 -6.32 8.12 -31.27
N ILE A 386 -5.48 7.33 -31.94
CA ILE A 386 -4.58 6.32 -31.35
C ILE A 386 -3.20 6.42 -31.97
#